data_9a74073b77abf3e2a9a81eb02ea67a74
#
_entry.id   9a74073b77abf3e2a9a81eb02ea67a74
#
_cell.length_a   1.000
_cell.length_b   1.000
_cell.length_c   1.000
_cell.angle_alpha   90.00
_cell.angle_beta   90.00
_cell.angle_gamma   90.00
#
_symmetry.space_group_name_H-M   'P 1'
#
loop_
_entity.id
_entity.type
_entity.pdbx_description
1 polymer ?
#
loop_
_entity_poly.entity_id
_entity_poly.type
_entity_poly.pdbx_seq_one_letter_code
_entity_poly.pdbx_strand_id
1 'polypeptide(L)'
;MSSYGGFAWRACCALLFAFSFNASADDAKKIEVTDTTFKCLTEMTPVRGFFVANLLGKLDDTLKVANSPSGGRYPPGSVVQLVPTEVMVKHREGFNPATNDWEFFELEVSPTASKIKVRGVTEVVNRFGGNCFGCHAAAKPQWDLICEQDHGCKPLPIPTATIVAIQKADPRCKAPAAAATARR
;
A
#
# COMPACT_ATOMS: atom_id res chain seq x y z
N MET A 1 29.33 1.66 80.57
CA MET A 1 29.48 0.36 79.87
C MET A 1 28.69 0.46 78.59
N SER A 2 29.43 0.47 77.54
CA SER A 2 28.99 0.81 76.18
C SER A 2 28.57 -0.44 75.43
N SER A 3 27.47 -0.39 74.72
CA SER A 3 27.12 -1.47 73.79
C SER A 3 26.71 -0.86 72.45
N TYR A 4 27.54 -1.06 71.41
CA TYR A 4 27.33 -0.62 70.08
C TYR A 4 26.48 -1.67 69.35
N GLY A 5 25.30 -1.27 68.84
CA GLY A 5 24.48 -2.06 67.93
C GLY A 5 24.82 -1.73 66.45
N GLY A 6 25.35 -2.71 65.73
CA GLY A 6 25.72 -2.58 64.30
C GLY A 6 24.48 -2.58 63.42
N PHE A 7 24.38 -1.57 62.56
CA PHE A 7 23.36 -1.47 61.51
C PHE A 7 23.90 -2.14 60.25
N ALA A 8 23.32 -3.28 59.89
CA ALA A 8 23.62 -3.98 58.65
C ALA A 8 22.82 -3.38 57.49
N TRP A 9 23.51 -2.70 56.60
CA TRP A 9 22.93 -2.12 55.36
C TRP A 9 22.79 -3.22 54.30
N ARG A 10 21.56 -3.66 54.06
CA ARG A 10 21.25 -4.56 52.96
C ARG A 10 21.19 -3.75 51.67
N ALA A 11 22.22 -3.92 50.81
CA ALA A 11 22.22 -3.41 49.45
C ALA A 11 21.22 -4.17 48.59
N CYS A 12 20.14 -3.52 48.21
CA CYS A 12 19.15 -4.05 47.27
C CYS A 12 19.66 -3.78 45.86
N CYS A 13 20.25 -4.81 45.21
CA CYS A 13 20.59 -4.76 43.77
C CYS A 13 19.30 -4.81 42.94
N ALA A 14 18.84 -3.65 42.49
CA ALA A 14 17.80 -3.56 41.47
C ALA A 14 18.39 -3.98 40.14
N LEU A 15 18.05 -5.17 39.67
CA LEU A 15 18.31 -5.64 38.29
C LEU A 15 17.39 -4.88 37.33
N LEU A 16 17.92 -3.87 36.67
CA LEU A 16 17.27 -3.20 35.56
C LEU A 16 17.31 -4.15 34.34
N PHE A 17 16.21 -4.82 34.06
CA PHE A 17 15.99 -5.51 32.80
C PHE A 17 15.82 -4.45 31.70
N ALA A 18 16.87 -4.19 30.95
CA ALA A 18 16.79 -3.44 29.73
C ALA A 18 16.08 -4.31 28.67
N PHE A 19 14.80 -4.04 28.44
CA PHE A 19 14.10 -4.56 27.26
C PHE A 19 14.66 -3.86 26.02
N SER A 20 15.59 -4.52 25.34
CA SER A 20 16.01 -4.12 24.01
C SER A 20 14.88 -4.43 23.04
N PHE A 21 14.12 -3.40 22.62
CA PHE A 21 13.25 -3.50 21.46
C PHE A 21 14.15 -3.68 20.24
N ASN A 22 14.27 -4.90 19.76
CA ASN A 22 14.82 -5.17 18.44
C ASN A 22 13.77 -4.70 17.42
N ALA A 23 13.90 -3.48 16.90
CA ALA A 23 13.20 -3.08 15.68
C ALA A 23 13.65 -4.04 14.57
N SER A 24 12.72 -4.77 14.00
CA SER A 24 13.02 -5.71 12.92
C SER A 24 13.63 -4.94 11.75
N ALA A 25 14.69 -5.46 11.16
CA ALA A 25 15.39 -4.84 10.01
C ALA A 25 14.45 -4.57 8.81
N ASP A 26 13.30 -5.23 8.77
CA ASP A 26 12.25 -5.05 7.76
C ASP A 26 11.51 -3.70 7.91
N ASP A 27 11.41 -3.16 9.13
CA ASP A 27 10.82 -1.84 9.37
C ASP A 27 11.72 -0.68 8.93
N ALA A 28 13.02 -0.95 8.77
CA ALA A 28 13.98 0.02 8.30
C ALA A 28 14.03 0.15 6.76
N LYS A 29 13.42 -0.79 6.01
CA LYS A 29 13.47 -0.82 4.55
C LYS A 29 12.67 0.33 3.95
N LYS A 30 13.35 1.22 3.24
CA LYS A 30 12.72 2.29 2.46
C LYS A 30 11.87 1.68 1.34
N ILE A 31 10.63 2.17 1.17
CA ILE A 31 9.78 1.79 0.05
C ILE A 31 10.13 2.68 -1.13
N GLU A 32 10.79 2.08 -2.11
CA GLU A 32 11.11 2.75 -3.37
C GLU A 32 10.06 2.43 -4.42
N VAL A 33 9.49 3.48 -4.99
CA VAL A 33 8.48 3.37 -6.05
C VAL A 33 9.02 4.05 -7.29
N THR A 34 9.18 3.26 -8.35
CA THR A 34 9.71 3.67 -9.65
C THR A 34 8.78 3.22 -10.77
N ASP A 35 9.07 3.62 -12.00
CA ASP A 35 8.33 3.18 -13.18
C ASP A 35 8.25 1.64 -13.29
N THR A 36 9.30 0.93 -12.88
CA THR A 36 9.37 -0.53 -12.94
C THR A 36 8.59 -1.24 -11.83
N THR A 37 8.08 -0.49 -10.84
CA THR A 37 7.27 -1.04 -9.75
C THR A 37 5.91 -1.56 -10.26
N PHE A 38 5.34 -0.89 -11.25
CA PHE A 38 3.98 -1.14 -11.71
C PHE A 38 3.97 -2.00 -12.96
N LYS A 39 3.44 -3.21 -12.84
CA LYS A 39 3.35 -4.21 -13.90
C LYS A 39 1.91 -4.44 -14.34
N CYS A 40 1.69 -5.47 -15.15
CA CYS A 40 0.37 -5.91 -15.56
C CYS A 40 -0.55 -6.16 -14.36
N LEU A 41 -1.80 -5.70 -14.42
CA LEU A 41 -2.78 -5.90 -13.34
C LEU A 41 -2.98 -7.37 -12.97
N THR A 42 -2.93 -8.29 -13.95
CA THR A 42 -3.14 -9.73 -13.71
C THR A 42 -1.95 -10.41 -13.02
N GLU A 43 -0.82 -9.71 -12.83
CA GLU A 43 0.28 -10.17 -11.97
C GLU A 43 0.02 -9.88 -10.48
N MET A 44 -0.97 -9.04 -10.19
CA MET A 44 -1.41 -8.76 -8.82
C MET A 44 -2.55 -9.71 -8.42
N THR A 45 -2.85 -9.80 -7.13
CA THR A 45 -3.95 -10.64 -6.63
C THR A 45 -5.27 -9.91 -6.72
N PRO A 46 -6.30 -10.46 -7.39
CA PRO A 46 -7.61 -9.84 -7.48
C PRO A 46 -8.35 -9.90 -6.14
N VAL A 47 -9.03 -8.80 -5.80
CA VAL A 47 -9.92 -8.69 -4.65
C VAL A 47 -11.20 -8.02 -5.11
N ARG A 48 -12.30 -8.77 -5.19
CA ARG A 48 -13.62 -8.29 -5.67
C ARG A 48 -13.54 -7.58 -7.04
N GLY A 49 -13.30 -6.28 -7.10
CA GLY A 49 -13.22 -5.53 -8.35
C GLY A 49 -11.91 -4.77 -8.56
N PHE A 50 -10.92 -4.95 -7.67
CA PHE A 50 -9.60 -4.31 -7.74
C PHE A 50 -8.48 -5.33 -7.51
N PHE A 51 -7.24 -4.89 -7.58
CA PHE A 51 -6.06 -5.74 -7.44
C PHE A 51 -5.15 -5.24 -6.33
N VAL A 52 -4.50 -6.19 -5.63
CA VAL A 52 -3.55 -5.87 -4.57
C VAL A 52 -2.22 -6.60 -4.77
N ALA A 53 -1.16 -5.95 -4.29
CA ALA A 53 0.18 -6.53 -4.14
C ALA A 53 0.82 -5.96 -2.87
N ASN A 54 2.02 -6.42 -2.54
CA ASN A 54 2.81 -5.82 -1.47
C ASN A 54 4.31 -5.80 -1.83
N LEU A 55 4.91 -4.62 -1.81
CA LEU A 55 6.31 -4.37 -2.19
C LEU A 55 7.32 -4.88 -1.16
N LEU A 56 6.85 -5.18 0.05
CA LEU A 56 7.69 -5.69 1.16
C LEU A 56 7.48 -7.19 1.42
N GLY A 57 6.77 -7.90 0.52
CA GLY A 57 6.51 -9.33 0.65
C GLY A 57 5.43 -9.69 1.67
N LYS A 58 4.66 -8.72 2.16
CA LYS A 58 3.56 -8.91 3.14
C LYS A 58 2.19 -9.03 2.45
N LEU A 59 2.11 -9.81 1.38
CA LEU A 59 0.88 -9.93 0.60
C LEU A 59 -0.28 -10.51 1.43
N ASP A 60 -0.01 -11.52 2.27
CA ASP A 60 -1.05 -12.15 3.10
C ASP A 60 -1.66 -11.16 4.10
N ASP A 61 -0.85 -10.28 4.70
CA ASP A 61 -1.33 -9.22 5.58
C ASP A 61 -2.17 -8.20 4.82
N THR A 62 -1.77 -7.85 3.59
CA THR A 62 -2.56 -6.97 2.70
C THR A 62 -3.89 -7.60 2.36
N LEU A 63 -3.91 -8.89 1.98
CA LEU A 63 -5.13 -9.64 1.65
C LEU A 63 -6.05 -9.80 2.85
N LYS A 64 -5.51 -10.01 4.04
CA LYS A 64 -6.28 -10.08 5.29
C LYS A 64 -7.08 -8.80 5.51
N VAL A 65 -6.48 -7.64 5.32
CA VAL A 65 -7.18 -6.34 5.45
C VAL A 65 -8.14 -6.14 4.29
N ALA A 66 -7.70 -6.38 3.06
CA ALA A 66 -8.53 -6.19 1.87
C ALA A 66 -9.81 -7.03 1.90
N ASN A 67 -9.79 -8.23 2.49
CA ASN A 67 -10.94 -9.12 2.60
C ASN A 67 -11.68 -9.00 3.95
N SER A 68 -11.25 -8.13 4.85
CA SER A 68 -11.91 -7.96 6.14
C SER A 68 -13.28 -7.29 5.99
N PRO A 69 -14.36 -7.86 6.53
CA PRO A 69 -15.67 -7.24 6.49
C PRO A 69 -15.79 -6.01 7.41
N SER A 70 -14.86 -5.82 8.31
CA SER A 70 -14.78 -4.67 9.23
C SER A 70 -13.72 -3.63 8.81
N GLY A 71 -13.04 -3.86 7.70
CA GLY A 71 -11.92 -3.03 7.27
C GLY A 71 -10.64 -3.30 8.05
N GLY A 72 -9.76 -2.31 8.09
CA GLY A 72 -8.48 -2.32 8.78
C GLY A 72 -7.47 -1.40 8.12
N ARG A 73 -6.35 -1.17 8.80
CA ARG A 73 -5.24 -0.40 8.25
C ARG A 73 -4.35 -1.32 7.39
N TYR A 74 -4.14 -0.94 6.15
CA TYR A 74 -3.26 -1.68 5.24
C TYR A 74 -1.81 -1.62 5.72
N PRO A 75 -1.07 -2.74 5.65
CA PRO A 75 0.34 -2.77 6.03
C PRO A 75 1.20 -1.95 5.05
N PRO A 76 2.35 -1.43 5.50
CA PRO A 76 3.32 -0.81 4.59
C PRO A 76 3.70 -1.70 3.42
N GLY A 77 3.90 -1.11 2.25
CA GLY A 77 4.18 -1.81 1.00
C GLY A 77 2.94 -2.25 0.23
N SER A 78 1.73 -2.14 0.80
CA SER A 78 0.50 -2.46 0.07
C SER A 78 0.37 -1.60 -1.18
N VAL A 79 0.05 -2.25 -2.29
CA VAL A 79 -0.32 -1.62 -3.56
C VAL A 79 -1.77 -1.96 -3.82
N VAL A 80 -2.57 -0.95 -4.15
CA VAL A 80 -3.98 -1.12 -4.51
C VAL A 80 -4.21 -0.43 -5.85
N GLN A 81 -4.77 -1.17 -6.80
CA GLN A 81 -4.96 -0.70 -8.16
C GLN A 81 -6.32 -1.15 -8.72
N LEU A 82 -7.13 -0.19 -9.17
CA LEU A 82 -8.43 -0.47 -9.79
C LEU A 82 -8.30 -0.58 -11.32
N VAL A 83 -7.62 0.38 -11.92
CA VAL A 83 -7.41 0.46 -13.38
C VAL A 83 -5.92 0.60 -13.69
N PRO A 84 -5.47 0.28 -14.92
CA PRO A 84 -4.04 0.28 -15.26
C PRO A 84 -3.30 1.58 -14.96
N THR A 85 -4.01 2.69 -14.93
CA THR A 85 -3.40 4.04 -14.89
C THR A 85 -3.44 4.70 -13.52
N GLU A 86 -4.19 4.16 -12.56
CA GLU A 86 -4.37 4.76 -11.24
C GLU A 86 -4.00 3.75 -10.15
N VAL A 87 -3.08 4.11 -9.27
CA VAL A 87 -2.59 3.21 -8.23
C VAL A 87 -2.29 3.96 -6.93
N MET A 88 -2.47 3.28 -5.82
CA MET A 88 -2.11 3.73 -4.48
C MET A 88 -1.03 2.83 -3.90
N VAL A 89 -0.04 3.41 -3.22
CA VAL A 89 1.00 2.68 -2.47
C VAL A 89 0.99 3.15 -1.03
N LYS A 90 0.92 2.19 -0.11
CA LYS A 90 1.00 2.41 1.33
C LYS A 90 2.46 2.52 1.74
N HIS A 91 2.87 3.68 2.22
CA HIS A 91 4.18 3.90 2.80
C HIS A 91 4.24 3.51 4.28
N ARG A 92 5.41 3.66 4.89
CA ARG A 92 5.59 3.47 6.32
C ARG A 92 4.87 4.55 7.10
N GLU A 93 4.53 4.22 8.34
CA GLU A 93 3.93 5.17 9.26
C GLU A 93 4.75 6.46 9.36
N GLY A 94 4.05 7.59 9.32
CA GLY A 94 4.64 8.92 9.34
C GLY A 94 5.04 9.48 7.97
N PHE A 95 4.82 8.75 6.87
CA PHE A 95 5.04 9.28 5.52
C PHE A 95 4.14 10.49 5.24
N ASN A 96 2.84 10.35 5.43
CA ASN A 96 1.88 11.45 5.35
C ASN A 96 0.62 11.14 6.16
N PRO A 97 0.44 11.78 7.34
CA PRO A 97 -0.71 11.51 8.20
C PRO A 97 -2.07 11.88 7.56
N ALA A 98 -2.12 12.90 6.69
CA ALA A 98 -3.37 13.33 6.05
C ALA A 98 -3.93 12.26 5.11
N THR A 99 -3.07 11.46 4.49
CA THR A 99 -3.45 10.38 3.58
C THR A 99 -3.32 8.99 4.22
N ASN A 100 -3.23 8.90 5.55
CA ASN A 100 -2.93 7.63 6.22
C ASN A 100 -1.71 6.93 5.62
N ASP A 101 -0.69 7.68 5.22
CA ASP A 101 0.54 7.20 4.58
C ASP A 101 0.34 6.60 3.17
N TRP A 102 -0.78 6.84 2.51
CA TRP A 102 -0.96 6.52 1.10
C TRP A 102 -0.35 7.58 0.20
N GLU A 103 0.34 7.13 -0.85
CA GLU A 103 0.75 7.91 -2.01
C GLU A 103 -0.06 7.49 -3.22
N PHE A 104 -0.49 8.46 -4.03
CA PHE A 104 -1.28 8.26 -5.23
C PHE A 104 -0.43 8.47 -6.49
N PHE A 105 -0.76 7.71 -7.53
CA PHE A 105 -0.03 7.74 -8.79
C PHE A 105 -0.99 7.75 -9.96
N GLU A 106 -0.73 8.61 -10.93
CA GLU A 106 -1.25 8.52 -12.29
C GLU A 106 -0.15 7.96 -13.18
N LEU A 107 -0.45 6.89 -13.89
CA LEU A 107 0.50 6.19 -14.76
C LEU A 107 0.15 6.40 -16.23
N GLU A 108 1.18 6.49 -17.05
CA GLU A 108 1.11 6.23 -18.48
C GLU A 108 1.57 4.80 -18.72
N VAL A 109 0.73 3.99 -19.37
CA VAL A 109 1.00 2.56 -19.59
C VAL A 109 1.06 2.23 -21.07
N SER A 110 2.01 1.37 -21.41
CA SER A 110 2.24 0.86 -22.77
C SER A 110 2.48 -0.65 -22.75
N PRO A 111 2.54 -1.34 -23.87
CA PRO A 111 2.85 -2.77 -23.89
C PRO A 111 4.20 -3.17 -23.29
N THR A 112 5.11 -2.22 -23.18
CA THR A 112 6.50 -2.49 -22.74
C THR A 112 6.86 -1.83 -21.42
N ALA A 113 6.05 -0.87 -20.92
CA ALA A 113 6.42 -0.10 -19.74
C ALA A 113 5.24 0.57 -19.04
N SER A 114 5.42 0.82 -17.76
CA SER A 114 4.71 1.86 -17.01
C SER A 114 5.62 3.07 -16.88
N LYS A 115 5.03 4.27 -16.86
CA LYS A 115 5.72 5.51 -16.53
C LYS A 115 4.90 6.26 -15.50
N ILE A 116 5.52 6.69 -14.43
CA ILE A 116 4.89 7.56 -13.44
C ILE A 116 4.75 8.94 -14.07
N LYS A 117 3.52 9.34 -14.37
CA LYS A 117 3.20 10.65 -14.95
C LYS A 117 3.06 11.72 -13.88
N VAL A 118 2.34 11.37 -12.82
CA VAL A 118 2.15 12.21 -11.63
C VAL A 118 2.21 11.29 -10.41
N ARG A 119 2.80 11.79 -9.33
CA ARG A 119 2.78 11.16 -8.01
C ARG A 119 2.67 12.20 -6.92
N GLY A 120 2.08 11.85 -5.80
CA GLY A 120 1.93 12.75 -4.65
C GLY A 120 0.92 12.24 -3.63
N VAL A 121 0.53 13.10 -2.71
CA VAL A 121 -0.34 12.74 -1.59
C VAL A 121 -1.74 13.35 -1.71
N THR A 122 -1.87 14.67 -1.74
CA THR A 122 -3.18 15.34 -1.76
C THR A 122 -3.47 16.06 -3.08
N GLU A 123 -2.46 16.29 -3.90
CA GLU A 123 -2.49 17.14 -5.10
C GLU A 123 -2.68 16.38 -6.41
N VAL A 124 -2.62 15.05 -6.38
CA VAL A 124 -2.69 14.23 -7.60
C VAL A 124 -4.07 14.31 -8.23
N VAL A 125 -4.09 14.73 -9.48
CA VAL A 125 -5.28 14.76 -10.35
C VAL A 125 -5.11 13.72 -11.43
N ASN A 126 -6.09 12.84 -11.57
CA ASN A 126 -6.07 11.81 -12.60
C ASN A 126 -6.41 12.39 -13.98
N ARG A 127 -6.26 11.58 -15.04
CA ARG A 127 -6.53 11.98 -16.43
C ARG A 127 -7.95 12.43 -16.73
N PHE A 128 -8.89 12.14 -15.82
CA PHE A 128 -10.30 12.53 -15.94
C PHE A 128 -10.61 13.82 -15.16
N GLY A 129 -9.62 14.46 -14.56
CA GLY A 129 -9.76 15.69 -13.79
C GLY A 129 -10.19 15.49 -12.34
N GLY A 130 -10.26 14.25 -11.86
CA GLY A 130 -10.59 13.91 -10.47
C GLY A 130 -9.37 13.98 -9.56
N ASN A 131 -9.50 14.66 -8.40
CA ASN A 131 -8.48 14.63 -7.37
C ASN A 131 -8.56 13.29 -6.63
N CYS A 132 -7.48 12.51 -6.65
CA CYS A 132 -7.42 11.17 -6.06
C CYS A 132 -7.74 11.19 -4.57
N PHE A 133 -6.99 11.96 -3.79
CA PHE A 133 -7.21 12.07 -2.35
C PHE A 133 -8.60 12.61 -2.01
N GLY A 134 -9.07 13.63 -2.72
CA GLY A 134 -10.39 14.24 -2.47
C GLY A 134 -11.54 13.24 -2.62
N CYS A 135 -11.42 12.27 -3.53
CA CYS A 135 -12.37 11.17 -3.65
C CYS A 135 -12.19 10.13 -2.53
N HIS A 136 -10.96 9.68 -2.30
CA HIS A 136 -10.62 8.64 -1.34
C HIS A 136 -10.83 9.06 0.13
N ALA A 137 -10.68 10.33 0.45
CA ALA A 137 -10.92 10.89 1.78
C ALA A 137 -12.39 10.77 2.24
N ALA A 138 -13.32 10.48 1.34
CA ALA A 138 -14.72 10.21 1.68
C ALA A 138 -14.94 8.80 2.27
N ALA A 139 -13.97 7.90 2.17
CA ALA A 139 -14.05 6.58 2.78
C ALA A 139 -14.15 6.70 4.30
N LYS A 140 -15.05 5.91 4.92
CA LYS A 140 -15.14 5.84 6.38
C LYS A 140 -13.80 5.37 6.96
N PRO A 141 -13.39 5.83 8.17
CA PRO A 141 -12.04 5.64 8.73
C PRO A 141 -11.56 4.19 8.75
N GLN A 142 -12.45 3.22 9.00
CA GLN A 142 -12.09 1.81 9.05
C GLN A 142 -11.63 1.22 7.71
N TRP A 143 -11.90 1.90 6.59
CA TRP A 143 -11.54 1.43 5.25
C TRP A 143 -10.20 1.97 4.74
N ASP A 144 -9.48 2.74 5.57
CA ASP A 144 -8.13 3.23 5.28
C ASP A 144 -7.99 3.87 3.89
N LEU A 145 -8.95 4.73 3.52
CA LEU A 145 -9.08 5.41 2.21
C LEU A 145 -9.37 4.47 1.02
N ILE A 146 -9.73 3.21 1.23
CA ILE A 146 -10.13 2.34 0.12
C ILE A 146 -11.63 2.49 -0.15
N CYS A 147 -11.93 2.94 -1.35
CA CYS A 147 -13.28 3.18 -1.83
C CYS A 147 -13.86 1.94 -2.50
N GLU A 148 -14.81 1.30 -1.84
CA GLU A 148 -15.67 0.28 -2.43
C GLU A 148 -17.13 0.64 -2.14
N GLN A 149 -18.07 -0.18 -2.63
CA GLN A 149 -19.48 -0.04 -2.29
C GLN A 149 -19.66 -0.04 -0.77
N ASP A 150 -20.46 0.89 -0.26
CA ASP A 150 -20.76 1.07 1.18
C ASP A 150 -19.59 1.59 2.05
N HIS A 151 -18.41 1.84 1.48
CA HIS A 151 -17.28 2.41 2.21
C HIS A 151 -17.43 3.91 2.51
N GLY A 152 -18.40 4.59 1.93
CA GLY A 152 -18.69 6.02 2.13
C GLY A 152 -18.33 6.90 0.94
N CYS A 153 -17.59 6.40 -0.01
CA CYS A 153 -17.26 7.11 -1.24
C CYS A 153 -18.45 7.19 -2.18
N LYS A 154 -18.47 8.21 -3.03
CA LYS A 154 -19.45 8.29 -4.12
C LYS A 154 -19.18 7.18 -5.14
N PRO A 155 -20.23 6.62 -5.74
CA PRO A 155 -20.06 5.67 -6.85
C PRO A 155 -19.24 6.29 -7.99
N LEU A 156 -18.41 5.47 -8.62
CA LEU A 156 -17.68 5.89 -9.81
C LEU A 156 -18.67 6.24 -10.94
N PRO A 157 -18.41 7.28 -11.72
CA PRO A 157 -19.28 7.70 -12.81
C PRO A 157 -19.25 6.79 -14.05
N ILE A 158 -18.66 5.60 -13.92
CA ILE A 158 -18.52 4.61 -14.99
C ILE A 158 -19.06 3.25 -14.53
N PRO A 159 -19.75 2.49 -15.40
CA PRO A 159 -20.27 1.17 -15.07
C PRO A 159 -19.16 0.18 -14.71
N THR A 160 -19.43 -0.75 -13.80
CA THR A 160 -18.51 -1.83 -13.43
C THR A 160 -18.02 -2.63 -14.65
N ALA A 161 -18.91 -2.89 -15.63
CA ALA A 161 -18.53 -3.57 -16.87
C ALA A 161 -17.45 -2.83 -17.66
N THR A 162 -17.50 -1.50 -17.65
CA THR A 162 -16.46 -0.65 -18.27
C THR A 162 -15.13 -0.76 -17.51
N ILE A 163 -15.16 -0.76 -16.19
CA ILE A 163 -13.95 -0.98 -15.36
C ILE A 163 -13.31 -2.32 -15.71
N VAL A 164 -14.10 -3.39 -15.75
CA VAL A 164 -13.62 -4.74 -16.11
C VAL A 164 -13.05 -4.77 -17.53
N ALA A 165 -13.67 -4.07 -18.48
CA ALA A 165 -13.13 -3.96 -19.84
C ALA A 165 -11.77 -3.24 -19.88
N ILE A 166 -11.62 -2.15 -19.13
CA ILE A 166 -10.36 -1.41 -18.98
C ILE A 166 -9.28 -2.28 -18.34
N GLN A 167 -9.61 -3.04 -17.30
CA GLN A 167 -8.68 -3.97 -16.63
C GLN A 167 -8.17 -5.04 -17.61
N LYS A 168 -9.07 -5.64 -18.41
CA LYS A 168 -8.72 -6.64 -19.43
C LYS A 168 -7.92 -6.06 -20.59
N ALA A 169 -8.06 -4.77 -20.84
CA ALA A 169 -7.34 -4.05 -21.89
C ALA A 169 -5.99 -3.51 -21.43
N ASP A 170 -5.52 -3.83 -20.21
CA ASP A 170 -4.21 -3.39 -19.74
C ASP A 170 -3.12 -3.80 -20.75
N PRO A 171 -2.48 -2.83 -21.40
CA PRO A 171 -1.52 -3.13 -22.47
C PRO A 171 -0.29 -3.88 -21.96
N ARG A 172 0.05 -3.75 -20.68
CA ARG A 172 1.18 -4.41 -20.02
C ARG A 172 0.98 -5.92 -19.88
N CYS A 173 -0.27 -6.39 -19.95
CA CYS A 173 -0.63 -7.80 -19.84
C CYS A 173 -0.49 -8.58 -21.17
N LYS A 174 -0.22 -7.88 -22.27
CA LYS A 174 0.08 -8.53 -23.54
C LYS A 174 1.56 -8.86 -23.54
N ALA A 175 1.90 -10.15 -23.46
CA ALA A 175 3.27 -10.59 -23.69
C ALA A 175 3.76 -9.95 -25.01
N PRO A 176 4.98 -9.36 -25.06
CA PRO A 176 5.57 -8.99 -26.34
C PRO A 176 5.52 -10.25 -27.20
N ALA A 177 4.94 -10.11 -28.40
CA ALA A 177 4.93 -11.21 -29.36
C ALA A 177 6.37 -11.72 -29.43
N ALA A 178 6.58 -12.98 -29.04
CA ALA A 178 7.88 -13.60 -29.10
C ALA A 178 8.40 -13.32 -30.50
N ALA A 179 9.54 -12.61 -30.59
CA ALA A 179 10.19 -12.38 -31.87
C ALA A 179 10.34 -13.76 -32.49
N ALA A 180 9.57 -14.03 -33.52
CA ALA A 180 9.65 -15.28 -34.25
C ALA A 180 11.09 -15.37 -34.73
N THR A 181 11.87 -16.16 -34.01
CA THR A 181 13.25 -16.48 -34.39
C THR A 181 13.11 -17.21 -35.72
N ALA A 182 13.25 -16.48 -36.83
CA ALA A 182 13.39 -17.05 -38.14
C ALA A 182 14.64 -17.92 -38.12
N ARG A 183 14.46 -19.19 -37.81
CA ARG A 183 15.44 -20.21 -38.18
C ARG A 183 15.26 -20.44 -39.67
N ARG A 184 16.14 -19.87 -40.45
CA ARG A 184 16.48 -20.34 -41.78
C ARG A 184 17.92 -20.81 -41.76
#